data_0a4144d29e2aa71f709ba6c4464b84f5
#
_entry.id   0a4144d29e2aa71f709ba6c4464b84f5
#
_cell.length_a   1.000
_cell.length_b   1.000
_cell.length_c   1.000
_cell.angle_alpha   90.00
_cell.angle_beta   90.00
_cell.angle_gamma   90.00
#
_symmetry.space_group_name_H-M   'P 1'
#
loop_
_entity.id
_entity.type
_entity.pdbx_description
1 polymer ?
#
loop_
_entity_poly.entity_id
_entity_poly.type
_entity_poly.pdbx_seq_one_letter_code
_entity_poly.pdbx_strand_id
1 'polypeptide(L)'
;LTVWIPLNEATLENGCVRIIRRSHRKGLINPDHSSGFLTETQAIEHAPVEDIVPILVKPGDLVVLHNHLLHASDKNRTSSPRRALSVCYMNGYTKNIGEPAVTYPQLFTT
;
A
#
# COMPACT_ATOMS: atom_id res chain seq x y z
N LEU A 1 3.75 -7.19 5.00
CA LEU A 1 3.82 -5.97 5.79
C LEU A 1 4.59 -4.92 5.01
N THR A 2 4.02 -3.73 4.84
CA THR A 2 4.69 -2.60 4.23
C THR A 2 4.90 -1.50 5.27
N VAL A 3 6.14 -1.02 5.36
CA VAL A 3 6.48 0.17 6.16
C VAL A 3 6.61 1.34 5.20
N TRP A 4 5.82 2.38 5.41
CA TRP A 4 5.81 3.59 4.60
C TRP A 4 6.27 4.78 5.43
N ILE A 5 7.32 5.45 4.97
CA ILE A 5 8.05 6.50 5.69
C ILE A 5 7.96 7.78 4.88
N PRO A 6 7.18 8.78 5.29
CA PRO A 6 7.08 10.04 4.57
C PRO A 6 8.38 10.85 4.70
N LEU A 7 8.89 11.34 3.56
CA LEU A 7 10.02 12.27 3.50
C LEU A 7 9.55 13.71 3.37
N ASN A 8 8.29 13.90 2.97
CA ASN A 8 7.59 15.18 2.95
C ASN A 8 6.22 14.99 3.59
N GLU A 9 5.63 16.06 4.08
CA GLU A 9 4.27 16.05 4.59
C GLU A 9 3.29 15.55 3.52
N ALA A 10 2.37 14.66 3.90
CA ALA A 10 1.32 14.14 3.03
C ALA A 10 -0.03 14.73 3.45
N THR A 11 -0.64 15.48 2.55
CA THR A 11 -1.92 16.18 2.74
C THR A 11 -2.93 15.75 1.67
N LEU A 12 -4.17 16.15 1.82
CA LEU A 12 -5.20 15.88 0.79
C LEU A 12 -4.83 16.55 -0.53
N GLU A 13 -4.30 17.78 -0.48
CA GLU A 13 -3.99 18.58 -1.66
C GLU A 13 -2.82 18.00 -2.45
N ASN A 14 -1.82 17.42 -1.77
CA ASN A 14 -0.67 16.82 -2.44
C ASN A 14 -0.83 15.32 -2.69
N GLY A 15 -2.05 14.79 -2.54
CA GLY A 15 -2.41 13.44 -2.91
C GLY A 15 -1.92 12.39 -1.91
N CYS A 16 -2.18 12.56 -0.62
CA CYS A 16 -1.87 11.57 0.42
C CYS A 16 -2.43 10.18 0.07
N VAL A 17 -1.85 9.16 0.65
CA VAL A 17 -2.41 7.80 0.57
C VAL A 17 -3.75 7.77 1.27
N ARG A 18 -4.73 7.15 0.63
CA ARG A 18 -6.04 6.81 1.20
C ARG A 18 -6.15 5.31 1.32
N ILE A 19 -6.69 4.84 2.41
CA ILE A 19 -6.92 3.41 2.66
C ILE A 19 -8.41 3.14 2.79
N ILE A 20 -8.79 1.88 2.57
CA ILE A 20 -10.13 1.38 2.90
C ILE A 20 -10.04 0.62 4.22
N ARG A 21 -10.74 1.14 5.21
CA ARG A 21 -10.73 0.58 6.56
C ARG A 21 -11.10 -0.90 6.57
N ARG A 22 -10.30 -1.73 7.24
CA ARG A 22 -10.51 -3.17 7.40
C ARG A 22 -10.49 -4.00 6.11
N SER A 23 -10.17 -3.42 4.97
CA SER A 23 -10.18 -4.14 3.67
C SER A 23 -9.20 -5.33 3.63
N HIS A 24 -8.12 -5.30 4.41
CA HIS A 24 -7.17 -6.42 4.52
C HIS A 24 -7.83 -7.74 4.95
N ARG A 25 -9.00 -7.68 5.61
CA ARG A 25 -9.76 -8.87 6.04
C ARG A 25 -10.45 -9.59 4.88
N LYS A 26 -10.56 -8.94 3.72
CA LYS A 26 -11.12 -9.54 2.51
C LYS A 26 -10.13 -10.45 1.76
N GLY A 27 -8.87 -10.48 2.20
CA GLY A 27 -7.81 -11.24 1.53
C GLY A 27 -7.39 -10.61 0.21
N LEU A 28 -6.94 -11.44 -0.72
CA LEU A 28 -6.56 -11.03 -2.07
C LEU A 28 -7.79 -11.03 -2.98
N ILE A 29 -8.22 -9.84 -3.38
CA ILE A 29 -9.48 -9.64 -4.12
C ILE A 29 -9.31 -9.94 -5.61
N ASN A 30 -8.13 -9.67 -6.17
CA ASN A 30 -7.86 -9.82 -7.60
C ASN A 30 -6.61 -10.69 -7.85
N PRO A 31 -6.66 -12.00 -7.50
CA PRO A 31 -5.49 -12.88 -7.54
C PRO A 31 -4.95 -13.12 -8.95
N ASP A 32 -5.83 -13.06 -9.96
CA ASP A 32 -5.49 -13.37 -11.35
C ASP A 32 -4.99 -12.15 -12.14
N HIS A 33 -5.00 -10.98 -11.54
CA HIS A 33 -4.56 -9.76 -12.21
C HIS A 33 -3.09 -9.45 -11.91
N SER A 34 -2.26 -9.51 -12.92
CA SER A 34 -0.80 -9.37 -12.81
C SER A 34 -0.32 -8.05 -12.18
N SER A 35 -1.11 -6.97 -12.28
CA SER A 35 -0.76 -5.66 -11.71
C SER A 35 -1.12 -5.49 -10.24
N GLY A 36 -1.96 -6.36 -9.66
CA GLY A 36 -2.51 -6.20 -8.32
C GLY A 36 -3.49 -5.03 -8.15
N PHE A 37 -3.90 -4.36 -9.25
CA PHE A 37 -4.92 -3.33 -9.22
C PHE A 37 -6.32 -3.92 -9.25
N LEU A 38 -7.28 -3.21 -8.64
CA LEU A 38 -8.69 -3.55 -8.76
C LEU A 38 -9.24 -3.03 -10.11
N THR A 39 -10.17 -3.77 -10.68
CA THR A 39 -11.02 -3.26 -11.75
C THR A 39 -11.97 -2.18 -11.19
N GLU A 40 -12.55 -1.37 -12.06
CA GLU A 40 -13.53 -0.34 -11.65
C GLU A 40 -14.71 -0.96 -10.89
N THR A 41 -15.24 -2.06 -11.36
CA THR A 41 -16.33 -2.79 -10.68
C THR A 41 -15.92 -3.27 -9.29
N GLN A 42 -14.72 -3.86 -9.16
CA GLN A 42 -14.20 -4.28 -7.86
C GLN A 42 -13.95 -3.09 -6.92
N ALA A 43 -13.50 -1.96 -7.45
CA ALA A 43 -13.30 -0.75 -6.65
C ALA A 43 -14.64 -0.24 -6.09
N ILE A 44 -15.71 -0.21 -6.89
CA ILE A 44 -17.05 0.18 -6.45
C ILE A 44 -17.56 -0.78 -5.36
N GLU A 45 -17.37 -2.08 -5.54
CA GLU A 45 -17.84 -3.11 -4.60
C GLU A 45 -17.07 -3.11 -3.28
N HIS A 46 -15.75 -2.92 -3.34
CA HIS A 46 -14.87 -3.17 -2.19
C HIS A 46 -14.34 -1.91 -1.51
N ALA A 47 -14.54 -0.73 -2.09
CA ALA A 47 -14.06 0.54 -1.57
C ALA A 47 -15.20 1.56 -1.32
N PRO A 48 -16.14 1.27 -0.41
CA PRO A 48 -17.22 2.20 -0.07
C PRO A 48 -16.64 3.50 0.48
N VAL A 49 -17.24 4.62 0.09
CA VAL A 49 -16.74 5.98 0.38
C VAL A 49 -16.62 6.24 1.88
N GLU A 50 -17.54 5.71 2.67
CA GLU A 50 -17.58 5.85 4.13
C GLU A 50 -16.42 5.15 4.86
N ASP A 51 -15.76 4.20 4.20
CA ASP A 51 -14.59 3.50 4.74
C ASP A 51 -13.26 4.07 4.25
N ILE A 52 -13.28 5.13 3.43
CA ILE A 52 -12.08 5.81 2.97
C ILE A 52 -11.47 6.64 4.10
N VAL A 53 -10.22 6.38 4.42
CA VAL A 53 -9.47 7.14 5.42
C VAL A 53 -8.21 7.71 4.79
N PRO A 54 -8.04 9.05 4.77
CA PRO A 54 -6.79 9.65 4.33
C PRO A 54 -5.71 9.46 5.40
N ILE A 55 -4.49 9.14 4.96
CA ILE A 55 -3.31 9.02 5.80
C ILE A 55 -2.54 10.34 5.74
N LEU A 56 -2.84 11.23 6.68
CA LEU A 56 -2.18 12.52 6.83
C LEU A 56 -0.99 12.35 7.77
N VAL A 57 0.21 12.49 7.26
CA VAL A 57 1.45 12.22 7.97
C VAL A 57 2.54 13.22 7.58
N LYS A 58 3.52 13.38 8.44
CA LYS A 58 4.66 14.31 8.27
C LYS A 58 5.98 13.56 8.41
N PRO A 59 7.11 14.17 7.99
CA PRO A 59 8.43 13.61 8.24
C PRO A 59 8.65 13.31 9.73
N GLY A 60 9.12 12.08 10.01
CA GLY A 60 9.26 11.55 11.37
C GLY A 60 8.16 10.56 11.76
N ASP A 61 7.03 10.57 11.07
CA ASP A 61 6.00 9.55 11.23
C ASP A 61 6.41 8.25 10.50
N LEU A 62 5.78 7.16 10.89
CA LEU A 62 5.92 5.85 10.26
C LEU A 62 4.55 5.18 10.18
N VAL A 63 4.19 4.71 8.98
CA VAL A 63 2.93 4.01 8.75
C VAL A 63 3.21 2.55 8.44
N VAL A 64 2.54 1.66 9.16
CA VAL A 64 2.64 0.22 8.93
C VAL A 64 1.34 -0.27 8.29
N LEU A 65 1.45 -0.84 7.11
CA LEU A 65 0.33 -1.28 6.30
C LEU A 65 0.35 -2.81 6.12
N HIS A 66 -0.82 -3.42 6.24
CA HIS A 66 -0.99 -4.81 5.81
C HIS A 66 -0.95 -4.89 4.28
N ASN A 67 -0.28 -5.90 3.70
CA ASN A 67 -0.10 -5.99 2.24
C ASN A 67 -1.43 -6.12 1.45
N HIS A 68 -2.48 -6.69 2.07
CA HIS A 68 -3.80 -6.79 1.46
C HIS A 68 -4.70 -5.58 1.74
N LEU A 69 -4.19 -4.53 2.39
CA LEU A 69 -4.97 -3.33 2.63
C LEU A 69 -5.17 -2.57 1.32
N LEU A 70 -6.42 -2.38 0.92
CA LEU A 70 -6.75 -1.56 -0.24
C LEU A 70 -6.32 -0.12 0.02
N HIS A 71 -5.58 0.42 -0.91
CA HIS A 71 -5.06 1.78 -0.81
C HIS A 71 -4.87 2.39 -2.19
N ALA A 72 -4.92 3.69 -2.26
CA ALA A 72 -4.65 4.47 -3.45
C ALA A 72 -4.09 5.84 -3.08
N SER A 73 -3.45 6.51 -4.03
CA SER A 73 -3.06 7.91 -3.92
C SER A 73 -3.79 8.73 -4.95
N ASP A 74 -4.11 9.98 -4.64
CA ASP A 74 -4.57 10.94 -5.63
C ASP A 74 -3.39 11.66 -6.29
N LYS A 75 -3.68 12.46 -7.30
CA LYS A 75 -2.68 13.33 -7.94
C LYS A 75 -2.26 14.43 -6.97
N ASN A 76 -0.97 14.74 -6.99
CA ASN A 76 -0.46 15.93 -6.32
C ASN A 76 -0.89 17.18 -7.11
N ARG A 77 -1.65 18.06 -6.49
CA ARG A 77 -2.15 19.33 -7.08
C ARG A 77 -1.37 20.54 -6.58
N THR A 78 -0.28 20.30 -5.84
CA THR A 78 0.59 21.35 -5.31
C THR A 78 1.92 21.40 -6.07
N SER A 79 2.69 22.45 -5.87
CA SER A 79 4.06 22.56 -6.36
C SER A 79 5.10 21.82 -5.49
N SER A 80 4.70 21.36 -4.30
CA SER A 80 5.59 20.70 -3.35
C SER A 80 5.63 19.19 -3.60
N PRO A 81 6.80 18.54 -3.58
CA PRO A 81 6.89 17.10 -3.76
C PRO A 81 6.30 16.36 -2.56
N ARG A 82 5.71 15.18 -2.81
CA ARG A 82 5.31 14.21 -1.78
C ARG A 82 6.11 12.93 -1.97
N ARG A 83 7.27 12.88 -1.37
CA ARG A 83 8.19 11.74 -1.43
C ARG A 83 8.04 10.87 -0.17
N ALA A 84 8.16 9.58 -0.33
CA ALA A 84 8.20 8.61 0.75
C ALA A 84 9.05 7.41 0.37
N LEU A 85 9.56 6.71 1.35
CA LEU A 85 10.14 5.39 1.20
C LEU A 85 9.06 4.35 1.50
N SER A 86 9.03 3.29 0.71
CA SER A 86 8.15 2.14 0.92
C SER A 86 9.01 0.88 0.99
N VAL A 87 9.00 0.21 2.12
CA VAL A 87 9.77 -1.01 2.36
C VAL A 87 8.80 -2.15 2.66
N CYS A 88 8.82 -3.18 1.81
CA CYS A 88 7.99 -4.35 2.00
C CYS A 88 8.78 -5.45 2.72
N TYR A 89 8.19 -5.97 3.79
CA TYR A 89 8.70 -7.13 4.50
C TYR A 89 7.76 -8.32 4.31
N MET A 90 8.34 -9.48 4.15
CA MET A 90 7.61 -10.74 4.04
C MET A 90 8.25 -11.79 4.94
N ASN A 91 7.52 -12.86 5.19
CA ASN A 91 8.05 -14.01 5.94
C ASN A 91 9.22 -14.63 5.16
N GLY A 92 10.30 -15.02 5.87
CA GLY A 92 11.49 -15.61 5.25
C GLY A 92 11.23 -16.93 4.50
N TYR A 93 10.10 -17.59 4.75
CA TYR A 93 9.66 -18.78 4.01
C TYR A 93 8.77 -18.47 2.80
N THR A 94 8.51 -17.20 2.53
CA THR A 94 7.71 -16.80 1.37
C THR A 94 8.40 -17.21 0.08
N LYS A 95 7.65 -17.87 -0.81
CA LYS A 95 8.12 -18.28 -2.13
C LYS A 95 7.46 -17.43 -3.21
N ASN A 96 8.23 -17.06 -4.22
CA ASN A 96 7.66 -16.50 -5.43
C ASN A 96 7.04 -17.63 -6.27
N ILE A 97 5.76 -17.49 -6.62
CA ILE A 97 5.03 -18.45 -7.45
C ILE A 97 5.00 -18.04 -8.94
N GLY A 98 5.37 -16.81 -9.27
CA GLY A 98 5.33 -16.28 -10.64
C GLY A 98 6.60 -16.60 -11.44
N GLU A 99 7.76 -16.15 -10.97
CA GLU A 99 9.05 -16.38 -11.62
C GLU A 99 10.02 -17.09 -10.68
N PRO A 100 10.39 -18.36 -10.98
CA PRO A 100 11.20 -19.17 -10.06
C PRO A 100 12.62 -18.65 -9.85
N ALA A 101 13.10 -17.73 -10.70
CA ALA A 101 14.44 -17.17 -10.58
C ALA A 101 14.58 -16.06 -9.51
N VAL A 102 13.48 -15.52 -8.96
CA VAL A 102 13.53 -14.48 -7.94
C VAL A 102 13.60 -15.10 -6.55
N THR A 103 14.75 -14.96 -5.91
CA THR A 103 14.95 -15.33 -4.50
C THR A 103 15.05 -14.05 -3.66
N TYR A 104 14.42 -14.09 -2.49
CA TYR A 104 14.49 -12.98 -1.54
C TYR A 104 15.49 -13.31 -0.44
N PRO A 105 16.51 -12.46 -0.18
CA PRO A 105 17.44 -12.70 0.90
C PRO A 105 16.73 -12.58 2.25
N GLN A 106 17.05 -13.49 3.17
CA GLN A 106 16.62 -13.37 4.56
C GLN A 106 17.47 -12.29 5.23
N LEU A 107 16.84 -11.24 5.75
CA LEU A 107 17.52 -10.15 6.45
C LEU A 107 17.81 -10.48 7.92
N PHE A 108 17.01 -11.37 8.51
CA PHE A 108 17.13 -11.81 9.89
C PHE A 108 17.15 -13.33 9.91
N THR A 109 18.26 -13.90 10.28
CA THR A 109 18.43 -15.33 10.59
C THR A 109 18.43 -15.49 12.10
N THR A 110 17.56 -16.34 12.62
CA THR A 110 17.59 -16.75 14.05
C THR A 110 18.73 -17.72 14.28
#